data_1a8ad80c8e7c62bcd165542cda1f8941
#
_entry.id   1a8ad80c8e7c62bcd165542cda1f8941
#
_cell.length_a   1.000
_cell.length_b   1.000
_cell.length_c   1.000
_cell.angle_alpha   90.00
_cell.angle_beta   90.00
_cell.angle_gamma   90.00
#
_symmetry.space_group_name_H-M   'P 1'
#
loop_
_entity.id
_entity.type
_entity.pdbx_description
1 polymer ?
#
loop_
_entity_poly.entity_id
_entity_poly.type
_entity_poly.pdbx_seq_one_letter_code
_entity_poly.pdbx_strand_id
1 'polypeptide(L)'
;MDYPDVVKRKVKIIKSKTLLSDFIDPSCLGSDDSIESADYKLFIADVRDLPHVTEKLALVEKQRPTLILTECLLIYMKATDSEFILNGFASLFPSVSFLNYEMIRPDDKFG
;
A
#
# COMPACT_ATOMS: atom_id res chain seq x y z
N MET A 1 0.90 -0.99 -1.42
CA MET A 1 0.04 -1.47 -2.54
C MET A 1 -0.63 -0.30 -3.22
N ASP A 2 -1.01 -0.48 -4.49
CA ASP A 2 -1.60 0.58 -5.32
C ASP A 2 -2.19 -0.02 -6.60
N TYR A 3 -2.84 0.80 -7.43
CA TYR A 3 -3.36 0.39 -8.74
C TYR A 3 -2.25 0.02 -9.74
N PRO A 4 -2.59 -0.77 -10.79
CA PRO A 4 -1.59 -1.33 -11.72
C PRO A 4 -0.66 -0.29 -12.34
N ASP A 5 -1.19 0.80 -12.85
CA ASP A 5 -0.39 1.83 -13.53
C ASP A 5 0.55 2.55 -12.57
N VAL A 6 0.11 2.76 -11.33
CA VAL A 6 0.90 3.40 -10.28
C VAL A 6 2.04 2.47 -9.84
N VAL A 7 1.75 1.18 -9.61
CA VAL A 7 2.77 0.20 -9.22
C VAL A 7 3.83 0.06 -10.30
N LYS A 8 3.43 -0.14 -11.56
CA LYS A 8 4.37 -0.25 -12.70
C LYS A 8 5.26 0.99 -12.81
N ARG A 9 4.68 2.18 -12.65
CA ARG A 9 5.43 3.44 -12.64
C ARG A 9 6.43 3.50 -11.49
N LYS A 10 6.02 3.12 -10.27
CA LYS A 10 6.89 3.08 -9.08
C LYS A 10 8.05 2.09 -9.28
N VAL A 11 7.77 0.88 -9.77
CA VAL A 11 8.81 -0.13 -10.08
C VAL A 11 9.82 0.43 -11.06
N LYS A 12 9.37 1.06 -12.16
CA LYS A 12 10.26 1.69 -13.15
C LYS A 12 11.15 2.77 -12.55
N ILE A 13 10.58 3.62 -11.68
CA ILE A 13 11.34 4.68 -11.01
C ILE A 13 12.40 4.08 -10.08
N ILE A 14 12.03 3.09 -9.26
CA ILE A 14 12.93 2.42 -8.32
C ILE A 14 14.10 1.78 -9.08
N LYS A 15 13.83 1.03 -10.15
CA LYS A 15 14.87 0.41 -10.99
C LYS A 15 15.81 1.44 -11.64
N SER A 16 15.31 2.63 -11.97
CA SER A 16 16.09 3.66 -12.69
C SER A 16 16.94 4.55 -11.77
N LYS A 17 16.75 4.46 -10.45
CA LYS A 17 17.43 5.34 -9.47
C LYS A 17 18.28 4.50 -8.52
N THR A 18 19.60 4.57 -8.66
CA THR A 18 20.54 3.85 -7.78
C THR A 18 20.30 4.15 -6.31
N LEU A 19 19.97 5.39 -5.96
CA LEU A 19 19.62 5.79 -4.59
C LEU A 19 18.46 4.96 -4.00
N LEU A 20 17.59 4.38 -4.82
CA LEU A 20 16.48 3.55 -4.38
C LEU A 20 16.78 2.06 -4.58
N SER A 21 17.35 1.68 -5.72
CA SER A 21 17.63 0.28 -6.05
C SER A 21 18.71 -0.34 -5.18
N ASP A 22 19.66 0.44 -4.70
CA ASP A 22 20.76 -0.05 -3.86
C ASP A 22 20.30 -0.61 -2.50
N PHE A 23 19.08 -0.28 -2.06
CA PHE A 23 18.45 -0.84 -0.85
C PHE A 23 17.63 -2.12 -1.11
N ILE A 24 17.56 -2.57 -2.36
CA ILE A 24 16.74 -3.73 -2.74
C ILE A 24 17.67 -4.76 -3.39
N ASP A 25 17.56 -6.02 -2.94
CA ASP A 25 18.30 -7.11 -3.58
C ASP A 25 17.99 -7.13 -5.09
N PRO A 26 19.02 -7.08 -5.96
CA PRO A 26 18.82 -7.07 -7.41
C PRO A 26 17.94 -8.24 -7.93
N SER A 27 17.96 -9.39 -7.27
CA SER A 27 17.11 -10.53 -7.62
C SER A 27 15.62 -10.23 -7.46
N CYS A 28 15.27 -9.27 -6.60
CA CYS A 28 13.88 -8.84 -6.36
C CYS A 28 13.39 -7.79 -7.38
N LEU A 29 14.24 -7.32 -8.28
CA LEU A 29 13.92 -6.31 -9.29
C LEU A 29 13.59 -6.90 -10.68
N GLY A 30 13.34 -8.21 -10.77
CA GLY A 30 13.05 -8.91 -12.04
C GLY A 30 11.67 -8.58 -12.63
N SER A 31 10.67 -8.34 -11.79
CA SER A 31 9.30 -8.02 -12.22
C SER A 31 9.13 -6.55 -12.59
N ASP A 32 8.21 -6.24 -13.52
CA ASP A 32 7.84 -4.87 -13.88
C ASP A 32 6.59 -4.36 -13.17
N ASP A 33 5.92 -5.20 -12.38
CA ASP A 33 4.66 -4.91 -11.71
C ASP A 33 4.63 -5.28 -10.22
N SER A 34 5.77 -5.71 -9.67
CA SER A 34 5.91 -6.00 -8.25
C SER A 34 7.36 -5.91 -7.78
N ILE A 35 7.55 -5.71 -6.47
CA ILE A 35 8.84 -5.88 -5.79
C ILE A 35 8.57 -6.67 -4.52
N GLU A 36 9.32 -7.75 -4.31
CA GLU A 36 9.22 -8.59 -3.11
C GLU A 36 10.62 -8.80 -2.52
N SER A 37 11.05 -7.88 -1.68
CA SER A 37 12.29 -8.01 -0.91
C SER A 37 11.99 -8.27 0.57
N ALA A 38 13.01 -8.52 1.36
CA ALA A 38 12.84 -8.73 2.81
C ALA A 38 12.15 -7.55 3.48
N ASP A 39 12.63 -6.34 3.20
CA ASP A 39 12.22 -5.13 3.91
C ASP A 39 11.24 -4.24 3.12
N TYR A 40 11.10 -4.48 1.81
CA TYR A 40 10.22 -3.68 0.96
C TYR A 40 9.40 -4.55 0.02
N LYS A 41 8.08 -4.37 0.07
CA LYS A 41 7.15 -5.07 -0.81
C LYS A 41 6.24 -4.07 -1.50
N LEU A 42 6.16 -4.17 -2.83
CA LEU A 42 5.27 -3.36 -3.66
C LEU A 42 4.48 -4.29 -4.58
N PHE A 43 3.16 -4.21 -4.53
CA PHE A 43 2.28 -5.04 -5.34
C PHE A 43 0.99 -4.32 -5.73
N ILE A 44 0.39 -4.80 -6.80
CA ILE A 44 -0.88 -4.34 -7.32
C ILE A 44 -1.99 -4.91 -6.44
N ALA A 45 -2.85 -4.03 -5.89
CA ALA A 45 -4.08 -4.44 -5.22
C ALA A 45 -5.08 -3.29 -5.17
N ASP A 46 -6.35 -3.63 -5.34
CA ASP A 46 -7.47 -2.80 -4.93
C ASP A 46 -7.77 -3.12 -3.46
N VAL A 47 -7.68 -2.14 -2.58
CA VAL A 47 -7.88 -2.35 -1.14
C VAL A 47 -9.30 -2.76 -0.75
N ARG A 48 -10.25 -2.64 -1.66
CA ARG A 48 -11.62 -3.12 -1.50
C ARG A 48 -11.74 -4.64 -1.69
N ASP A 49 -10.77 -5.25 -2.39
CA ASP A 49 -10.65 -6.70 -2.53
C ASP A 49 -9.84 -7.28 -1.36
N LEU A 50 -10.47 -7.34 -0.18
CA LEU A 50 -9.83 -7.84 1.03
C LEU A 50 -9.28 -9.27 0.90
N PRO A 51 -9.93 -10.24 0.22
CA PRO A 51 -9.35 -11.55 -0.02
C PRO A 51 -7.99 -11.48 -0.71
N HIS A 52 -7.88 -10.73 -1.80
CA HIS A 52 -6.63 -10.53 -2.52
C HIS A 52 -5.57 -9.80 -1.69
N VAL A 53 -5.98 -8.72 -0.99
CA VAL A 53 -5.10 -8.00 -0.06
C VAL A 53 -4.58 -8.92 1.04
N THR A 54 -5.43 -9.78 1.62
CA THR A 54 -5.05 -10.72 2.67
C THR A 54 -4.02 -11.73 2.17
N GLU A 55 -4.18 -12.23 0.94
CA GLU A 55 -3.21 -13.11 0.28
C GLU A 55 -1.84 -12.41 0.16
N LYS A 56 -1.81 -11.18 -0.34
CA LYS A 56 -0.56 -10.40 -0.44
C LYS A 56 0.06 -10.10 0.92
N LEU A 57 -0.75 -9.81 1.92
CA LEU A 57 -0.29 -9.58 3.29
C LEU A 57 0.17 -10.87 4.02
N ALA A 58 -0.02 -12.06 3.43
CA ALA A 58 0.60 -13.27 3.97
C ALA A 58 2.14 -13.24 3.89
N LEU A 59 2.69 -12.38 3.03
CA LEU A 59 4.13 -12.15 2.88
C LEU A 59 4.74 -11.24 3.95
N VAL A 60 3.93 -10.67 4.85
CA VAL A 60 4.40 -9.78 5.91
C VAL A 60 4.23 -10.39 7.29
N GLU A 61 5.09 -9.99 8.22
CA GLU A 61 5.08 -10.47 9.60
C GLU A 61 3.96 -9.77 10.41
N LYS A 62 2.78 -10.41 10.47
CA LYS A 62 1.58 -9.80 11.07
C LYS A 62 1.65 -9.62 12.58
N GLN A 63 2.55 -10.30 13.28
CA GLN A 63 2.67 -10.21 14.74
C GLN A 63 3.38 -8.95 15.23
N ARG A 64 4.02 -8.22 14.33
CA ARG A 64 4.65 -6.93 14.67
C ARG A 64 3.63 -5.82 14.80
N PRO A 65 3.88 -4.82 15.67
CA PRO A 65 3.13 -3.57 15.66
C PRO A 65 3.13 -2.97 14.27
N THR A 66 1.95 -2.69 13.74
CA THR A 66 1.77 -2.29 12.33
C THR A 66 1.17 -0.89 12.26
N LEU A 67 1.77 -0.02 11.48
CA LEU A 67 1.19 1.26 11.07
C LEU A 67 0.65 1.15 9.65
N ILE A 68 -0.64 1.43 9.49
CA ILE A 68 -1.28 1.55 8.19
C ILE A 68 -1.39 3.04 7.85
N LEU A 69 -0.76 3.43 6.75
CA LEU A 69 -0.82 4.78 6.23
C LEU A 69 -1.70 4.80 4.97
N THR A 70 -2.74 5.64 5.00
CA THR A 70 -3.53 5.98 3.81
C THR A 70 -3.34 7.45 3.49
N GLU A 71 -3.02 7.74 2.25
CA GLU A 71 -2.82 9.09 1.74
C GLU A 71 -3.73 9.33 0.56
N CYS A 72 -4.70 10.25 0.70
CA CYS A 72 -5.70 10.58 -0.31
C CYS A 72 -6.34 9.32 -0.93
N LEU A 73 -6.77 8.40 -0.09
CA LEU A 73 -7.34 7.12 -0.52
C LEU A 73 -8.83 7.01 -0.17
N LEU A 74 -9.15 7.17 1.12
CA LEU A 74 -10.50 6.91 1.61
C LEU A 74 -11.51 7.97 1.14
N ILE A 75 -11.05 9.18 0.88
CA ILE A 75 -11.89 10.28 0.37
C ILE A 75 -12.53 9.95 -0.99
N TYR A 76 -11.92 9.08 -1.78
CA TYR A 76 -12.45 8.66 -3.09
C TYR A 76 -13.41 7.47 -3.00
N MET A 77 -13.72 7.02 -1.80
CA MET A 77 -14.55 5.83 -1.56
C MET A 77 -15.87 6.20 -0.90
N LYS A 78 -16.85 5.32 -1.02
CA LYS A 78 -18.07 5.42 -0.20
C LYS A 78 -17.72 5.16 1.26
N ALA A 79 -18.44 5.79 2.19
CA ALA A 79 -18.22 5.58 3.62
C ALA A 79 -18.29 4.10 4.03
N THR A 80 -19.19 3.34 3.43
CA THR A 80 -19.32 1.89 3.65
C THR A 80 -18.10 1.10 3.22
N ASP A 81 -17.45 1.49 2.11
CA ASP A 81 -16.23 0.83 1.63
C ASP A 81 -15.05 1.17 2.55
N SER A 82 -14.97 2.44 2.97
CA SER A 82 -13.94 2.88 3.92
C SER A 82 -14.06 2.15 5.25
N GLU A 83 -15.26 2.03 5.80
CA GLU A 83 -15.52 1.28 7.03
C GLU A 83 -15.15 -0.20 6.88
N PHE A 84 -15.51 -0.83 5.77
CA PHE A 84 -15.17 -2.21 5.46
C PHE A 84 -13.65 -2.42 5.41
N ILE A 85 -12.93 -1.52 4.74
CA ILE A 85 -11.47 -1.57 4.65
C ILE A 85 -10.82 -1.41 6.03
N LEU A 86 -11.22 -0.40 6.81
CA LEU A 86 -10.66 -0.14 8.13
C LEU A 86 -10.87 -1.34 9.07
N ASN A 87 -12.08 -1.88 9.12
CA ASN A 87 -12.39 -3.06 9.91
C ASN A 87 -11.64 -4.30 9.44
N GLY A 88 -11.50 -4.48 8.13
CA GLY A 88 -10.74 -5.56 7.53
C GLY A 88 -9.27 -5.53 7.96
N PHE A 89 -8.61 -4.39 7.82
CA PHE A 89 -7.22 -4.25 8.25
C PHE A 89 -7.06 -4.37 9.77
N ALA A 90 -8.00 -3.81 10.56
CA ALA A 90 -7.97 -3.94 12.02
C ALA A 90 -8.05 -5.41 12.47
N SER A 91 -8.76 -6.26 11.72
CA SER A 91 -8.87 -7.68 12.03
C SER A 91 -7.64 -8.51 11.63
N LEU A 92 -6.81 -8.00 10.71
CA LEU A 92 -5.65 -8.74 10.19
C LEU A 92 -4.41 -8.63 11.08
N PHE A 93 -4.32 -7.60 11.92
CA PHE A 93 -3.15 -7.32 12.74
C PHE A 93 -3.51 -7.20 14.21
N PRO A 94 -2.85 -7.94 15.12
CA PRO A 94 -3.11 -7.87 16.56
C PRO A 94 -2.82 -6.50 17.18
N SER A 95 -1.86 -5.77 16.63
CA SER A 95 -1.50 -4.42 17.05
C SER A 95 -1.37 -3.53 15.84
N VAL A 96 -2.37 -2.69 15.60
CA VAL A 96 -2.44 -1.82 14.44
C VAL A 96 -2.79 -0.39 14.82
N SER A 97 -2.13 0.55 14.16
CA SER A 97 -2.46 1.98 14.19
C SER A 97 -2.78 2.44 12.78
N PHE A 98 -3.74 3.35 12.66
CA PHE A 98 -4.11 3.97 11.40
C PHE A 98 -3.68 5.43 11.39
N LEU A 99 -2.99 5.83 10.33
CA LEU A 99 -2.74 7.23 9.98
C LEU A 99 -3.39 7.53 8.63
N ASN A 100 -4.40 8.39 8.65
CA ASN A 100 -5.09 8.81 7.45
C ASN A 100 -4.78 10.28 7.14
N TYR A 101 -4.24 10.53 5.94
CA TYR A 101 -3.95 11.88 5.44
C TYR A 101 -4.88 12.17 4.26
N GLU A 102 -5.80 13.12 4.45
CA GLU A 102 -6.84 13.45 3.48
C GLU A 102 -7.00 14.96 3.30
N MET A 103 -7.56 15.34 2.16
CA MET A 103 -7.99 16.71 1.93
C MET A 103 -9.22 17.02 2.78
N ILE A 104 -9.15 18.07 3.61
CA ILE A 104 -10.22 18.43 4.55
C ILE A 104 -10.92 19.75 4.23
N ARG A 105 -10.43 20.46 3.22
CA ARG A 105 -11.01 21.75 2.80
C ARG A 105 -11.37 21.69 1.32
N PRO A 106 -12.64 21.55 0.99
CA PRO A 106 -13.08 21.44 -0.42
C PRO A 106 -12.96 22.74 -1.20
N ASP A 107 -12.71 23.86 -0.53
CA ASP A 107 -12.62 25.22 -1.07
C ASP A 107 -11.18 25.73 -1.27
N ASP A 108 -10.17 24.90 -0.99
CA ASP A 108 -8.79 25.21 -1.32
C ASP A 108 -8.40 24.72 -2.74
N LYS A 109 -7.14 24.93 -3.14
CA LYS A 109 -6.66 24.58 -4.48
C LYS A 109 -6.67 23.07 -4.79
N PHE A 110 -6.80 22.25 -3.77
CA PHE A 110 -6.73 20.78 -3.84
C PHE A 110 -8.05 20.11 -3.45
N GLY A 111 -9.02 20.90 -2.98
CA GLY A 111 -10.37 20.46 -2.59
C GLY A 111 -11.33 20.28 -3.73
#